data_fa40c48bd75fae04dacc9743c0840fa7
#
_entry.id   fa40c48bd75fae04dacc9743c0840fa7
#
_cell.length_a   1.000
_cell.length_b   1.000
_cell.length_c   1.000
_cell.angle_alpha   90.00
_cell.angle_beta   90.00
_cell.angle_gamma   90.00
#
_symmetry.space_group_name_H-M   'P 1'
#
loop_
_entity.id
_entity.type
_entity.pdbx_description
1 polymer ?
#
loop_
_entity_poly.entity_id
_entity_poly.type
_entity_poly.pdbx_seq_one_letter_code
_entity_poly.pdbx_strand_id
1 'polypeptide(L)'
;PQYNPVLVALGRFIAFGLVSLPFMFFMKEDLKRFTKPDIIEAFRLPFFGNVVFYSLITVCIRMSGAPLAGMFMAVIPVLVAIVANVRYQREGRGLSWGSITPPLVLIFFGLVIANWTEFQYITSSGSTGLDFWIGVLFGIAAVISWTWFSIMNGEWLLAHPKHSSSARTALQGVTVLP
;
A
#
# COMPACT_ATOMS: atom_id res chain seq x y z
N PRO A 1 -22.22 17.17 1.72
CA PRO A 1 -22.52 15.83 1.22
C PRO A 1 -21.52 14.85 1.82
N GLN A 2 -21.99 13.98 2.74
CA GLN A 2 -21.13 12.93 3.30
C GLN A 2 -21.05 11.81 2.27
N TYR A 3 -19.96 11.77 1.51
CA TYR A 3 -19.69 10.65 0.62
C TYR A 3 -19.41 9.39 1.45
N ASN A 4 -20.06 8.29 1.09
CA ASN A 4 -19.76 7.00 1.70
C ASN A 4 -18.35 6.56 1.27
N PRO A 5 -17.39 6.40 2.21
CA PRO A 5 -16.00 6.04 1.86
C PRO A 5 -15.90 4.72 1.07
N VAL A 6 -16.84 3.80 1.31
CA VAL A 6 -16.90 2.53 0.57
C VAL A 6 -17.22 2.76 -0.90
N LEU A 7 -18.15 3.68 -1.22
CA LEU A 7 -18.48 4.00 -2.62
C LEU A 7 -17.31 4.66 -3.34
N VAL A 8 -16.55 5.49 -2.65
CA VAL A 8 -15.33 6.12 -3.22
C VAL A 8 -14.27 5.05 -3.50
N ALA A 9 -14.05 4.11 -2.57
CA ALA A 9 -13.12 3.00 -2.76
C ALA A 9 -13.54 2.09 -3.92
N LEU A 10 -14.83 1.72 -4.01
CA LEU A 10 -15.39 0.93 -5.11
C LEU A 10 -15.22 1.65 -6.46
N GLY A 11 -15.54 2.93 -6.52
CA GLY A 11 -15.37 3.74 -7.74
C GLY A 11 -13.92 3.74 -8.22
N ARG A 12 -12.96 3.82 -7.31
CA ARG A 12 -11.53 3.72 -7.62
C ARG A 12 -11.15 2.34 -8.18
N PHE A 13 -11.63 1.24 -7.59
CA PHE A 13 -11.34 -0.11 -8.08
C PHE A 13 -11.96 -0.36 -9.45
N ILE A 14 -13.20 0.09 -9.66
CA ILE A 14 -13.86 0.03 -10.96
C ILE A 14 -13.05 0.82 -12.01
N ALA A 15 -12.67 2.07 -11.71
CA ALA A 15 -11.89 2.89 -12.62
C ALA A 15 -10.53 2.25 -12.95
N PHE A 16 -9.81 1.76 -11.94
CA PHE A 16 -8.52 1.09 -12.13
C PHE A 16 -8.65 -0.18 -12.98
N GLY A 17 -9.64 -1.01 -12.70
CA GLY A 17 -9.90 -2.22 -13.48
C GLY A 17 -10.32 -1.92 -14.91
N LEU A 18 -11.23 -0.97 -15.13
CA LEU A 18 -11.67 -0.58 -16.48
C LEU A 18 -10.50 -0.02 -17.31
N VAL A 19 -9.63 0.80 -16.72
CA VAL A 19 -8.43 1.29 -17.41
C VAL A 19 -7.45 0.14 -17.70
N SER A 20 -7.36 -0.86 -16.81
CA SER A 20 -6.46 -1.99 -17.00
C SER A 20 -6.88 -2.94 -18.14
N LEU A 21 -8.18 -3.03 -18.47
CA LEU A 21 -8.70 -3.89 -19.54
C LEU A 21 -8.06 -3.62 -20.92
N PRO A 22 -8.04 -2.38 -21.45
CA PRO A 22 -7.38 -2.10 -22.73
C PRO A 22 -5.88 -2.40 -22.68
N PHE A 23 -5.20 -2.13 -21.55
CA PHE A 23 -3.77 -2.46 -21.41
C PHE A 23 -3.51 -3.96 -21.52
N MET A 24 -4.39 -4.82 -20.98
CA MET A 24 -4.27 -6.26 -21.17
C MET A 24 -4.35 -6.65 -22.66
N PHE A 25 -5.14 -5.93 -23.44
CA PHE A 25 -5.27 -6.18 -24.88
C PHE A 25 -3.97 -5.86 -25.63
N PHE A 26 -3.32 -4.73 -25.29
CA PHE A 26 -2.05 -4.33 -25.88
C PHE A 26 -0.88 -5.20 -25.42
N MET A 27 -0.97 -5.84 -24.26
CA MET A 27 0.10 -6.63 -23.64
C MET A 27 -0.15 -8.16 -23.74
N LYS A 28 -0.95 -8.61 -24.70
CA LYS A 28 -1.29 -10.04 -24.88
C LYS A 28 -0.06 -10.95 -24.94
N GLU A 29 0.98 -10.54 -25.65
CA GLU A 29 2.19 -11.35 -25.84
C GLU A 29 2.96 -11.50 -24.51
N ASP A 30 3.00 -10.44 -23.70
CA ASP A 30 3.62 -10.52 -22.36
C ASP A 30 2.77 -11.38 -21.41
N LEU A 31 1.44 -11.26 -21.49
CA LEU A 31 0.52 -12.04 -20.67
C LEU A 31 0.56 -13.55 -20.95
N LYS A 32 0.86 -13.96 -22.17
CA LYS A 32 1.04 -15.39 -22.53
C LYS A 32 2.20 -16.04 -21.78
N ARG A 33 3.15 -15.26 -21.27
CA ARG A 33 4.30 -15.75 -20.48
C ARG A 33 3.96 -16.04 -19.03
N PHE A 34 2.80 -15.54 -18.56
CA PHE A 34 2.38 -15.77 -17.17
C PHE A 34 1.87 -17.19 -17.00
N THR A 35 2.41 -17.87 -16.00
CA THR A 35 1.98 -19.21 -15.61
C THR A 35 0.78 -19.14 -14.65
N LYS A 36 0.12 -20.27 -14.42
CA LYS A 36 -0.96 -20.32 -13.43
C LYS A 36 -0.57 -19.82 -12.03
N PRO A 37 0.61 -20.20 -11.46
CA PRO A 37 1.09 -19.61 -10.21
C PRO A 37 1.22 -18.08 -10.26
N ASP A 38 1.73 -17.50 -11.35
CA ASP A 38 1.89 -16.06 -11.50
C ASP A 38 0.55 -15.33 -11.48
N ILE A 39 -0.46 -15.93 -12.10
CA ILE A 39 -1.83 -15.38 -12.12
C ILE A 39 -2.43 -15.44 -10.71
N ILE A 40 -2.24 -16.53 -9.97
CA ILE A 40 -2.71 -16.64 -8.59
C ILE A 40 -2.04 -15.58 -7.70
N GLU A 41 -0.74 -15.39 -7.84
CA GLU A 41 -0.01 -14.34 -7.11
C GLU A 41 -0.46 -12.93 -7.53
N ALA A 42 -0.71 -12.72 -8.82
CA ALA A 42 -1.23 -11.45 -9.33
C ALA A 42 -2.66 -11.15 -8.85
N PHE A 43 -3.40 -12.14 -8.36
CA PHE A 43 -4.68 -11.99 -7.70
C PHE A 43 -4.52 -11.79 -6.18
N ARG A 44 -3.74 -12.67 -5.53
CA ARG A 44 -3.56 -12.70 -4.08
C ARG A 44 -2.93 -11.40 -3.55
N LEU A 45 -1.86 -10.92 -4.21
CA LEU A 45 -1.14 -9.75 -3.74
C LEU A 45 -1.98 -8.47 -3.78
N PRO A 46 -2.68 -8.12 -4.88
CA PRO A 46 -3.55 -6.95 -4.90
C PRO A 46 -4.75 -7.07 -3.96
N PHE A 47 -5.24 -8.28 -3.69
CA PHE A 47 -6.30 -8.46 -2.72
C PHE A 47 -5.87 -7.90 -1.34
N PHE A 48 -4.70 -8.27 -0.85
CA PHE A 48 -4.17 -7.73 0.40
C PHE A 48 -3.73 -6.26 0.26
N GLY A 49 -3.05 -5.90 -0.80
CA GLY A 49 -2.53 -4.54 -1.03
C GLY A 49 -3.61 -3.51 -1.34
N ASN A 50 -4.70 -3.91 -1.98
CA ASN A 50 -5.78 -2.97 -2.31
C ASN A 50 -7.03 -3.23 -1.45
N VAL A 51 -7.68 -4.39 -1.58
CA VAL A 51 -8.98 -4.61 -0.93
C VAL A 51 -8.86 -4.55 0.59
N VAL A 52 -7.96 -5.34 1.18
CA VAL A 52 -7.76 -5.37 2.64
C VAL A 52 -7.25 -4.03 3.14
N PHE A 53 -6.22 -3.46 2.52
CA PHE A 53 -5.67 -2.16 2.90
C PHE A 53 -6.74 -1.07 2.92
N TYR A 54 -7.48 -0.90 1.81
CA TYR A 54 -8.48 0.17 1.73
C TYR A 54 -9.66 -0.05 2.66
N SER A 55 -10.03 -1.30 2.93
CA SER A 55 -11.05 -1.62 3.95
C SER A 55 -10.58 -1.19 5.34
N LEU A 56 -9.36 -1.56 5.72
CA LEU A 56 -8.79 -1.23 7.03
C LEU A 56 -8.59 0.28 7.21
N ILE A 57 -8.04 0.98 6.20
CA ILE A 57 -7.82 2.42 6.29
C ILE A 57 -9.15 3.19 6.32
N THR A 58 -10.19 2.69 5.64
CA THR A 58 -11.53 3.27 5.68
C THR A 58 -12.12 3.18 7.09
N VAL A 59 -11.96 2.06 7.78
CA VAL A 59 -12.38 1.92 9.18
C VAL A 59 -11.59 2.88 10.08
N CYS A 60 -10.26 2.99 9.88
CA CYS A 60 -9.41 3.95 10.59
C CYS A 60 -9.94 5.38 10.42
N ILE A 61 -10.26 5.80 9.18
CA ILE A 61 -10.81 7.13 8.88
C ILE A 61 -12.14 7.35 9.64
N ARG A 62 -13.02 6.37 9.66
CA ARG A 62 -14.32 6.49 10.32
C ARG A 62 -14.22 6.59 11.84
N MET A 63 -13.28 5.90 12.45
CA MET A 63 -13.15 5.79 13.91
C MET A 63 -12.19 6.81 14.51
N SER A 64 -11.12 7.19 13.79
CA SER A 64 -10.09 8.07 14.32
C SER A 64 -9.89 9.35 13.49
N GLY A 65 -10.60 9.47 12.37
CA GLY A 65 -10.51 10.63 11.49
C GLY A 65 -9.49 10.50 10.36
N ALA A 66 -9.69 11.32 9.32
CA ALA A 66 -8.83 11.37 8.15
C ALA A 66 -7.37 11.82 8.45
N PRO A 67 -7.12 12.76 9.37
CA PRO A 67 -5.76 13.18 9.73
C PRO A 67 -4.89 11.99 10.17
N LEU A 68 -5.39 11.17 11.10
CA LEU A 68 -4.63 10.01 11.59
C LEU A 68 -4.37 8.98 10.48
N ALA A 69 -5.36 8.71 9.65
CA ALA A 69 -5.19 7.80 8.51
C ALA A 69 -4.13 8.32 7.52
N GLY A 70 -4.11 9.64 7.27
CA GLY A 70 -3.07 10.30 6.46
C GLY A 70 -1.67 10.08 7.03
N MET A 71 -1.50 10.19 8.35
CA MET A 71 -0.22 9.94 9.04
C MET A 71 0.22 8.47 8.86
N PHE A 72 -0.68 7.51 8.99
CA PHE A 72 -0.37 6.09 8.73
C PHE A 72 0.09 5.87 7.29
N MET A 73 -0.60 6.45 6.30
CA MET A 73 -0.22 6.33 4.90
C MET A 73 1.16 6.95 4.62
N ALA A 74 1.48 8.07 5.26
CA ALA A 74 2.74 8.78 5.11
C ALA A 74 3.95 7.97 5.63
N VAL A 75 3.75 7.11 6.63
CA VAL A 75 4.81 6.25 7.20
C VAL A 75 5.16 5.04 6.32
N ILE A 76 4.26 4.62 5.42
CA ILE A 76 4.43 3.41 4.59
C ILE A 76 5.76 3.37 3.84
N PRO A 77 6.21 4.41 3.11
CA PRO A 77 7.47 4.35 2.36
C PRO A 77 8.69 4.07 3.25
N VAL A 78 8.70 4.65 4.45
CA VAL A 78 9.78 4.44 5.43
C VAL A 78 9.80 2.99 5.91
N LEU A 79 8.64 2.45 6.27
CA LEU A 79 8.52 1.06 6.71
C LEU A 79 8.86 0.06 5.60
N VAL A 80 8.41 0.30 4.38
CA VAL A 80 8.78 -0.53 3.23
C VAL A 80 10.30 -0.54 3.04
N ALA A 81 10.97 0.61 3.09
CA ALA A 81 12.42 0.69 2.93
C ALA A 81 13.17 -0.05 4.04
N ILE A 82 12.75 0.12 5.31
CA ILE A 82 13.37 -0.55 6.45
C ILE A 82 13.19 -2.08 6.35
N VAL A 83 11.96 -2.55 6.17
CA VAL A 83 11.65 -3.98 6.16
C VAL A 83 12.28 -4.67 4.94
N ALA A 84 12.25 -4.03 3.75
CA ALA A 84 12.92 -4.53 2.57
C ALA A 84 14.44 -4.65 2.80
N ASN A 85 15.08 -3.63 3.39
CA ASN A 85 16.52 -3.68 3.65
C ASN A 85 16.88 -4.78 4.66
N VAL A 86 16.09 -4.95 5.74
CA VAL A 86 16.29 -6.05 6.71
C VAL A 86 16.23 -7.41 6.02
N ARG A 87 15.26 -7.63 5.11
CA ARG A 87 15.14 -8.88 4.36
C ARG A 87 16.34 -9.09 3.42
N TYR A 88 16.68 -8.07 2.63
CA TYR A 88 17.80 -8.14 1.68
C TYR A 88 19.14 -8.30 2.37
N GLN A 89 19.33 -7.74 3.57
CA GLN A 89 20.55 -8.01 4.34
C GLN A 89 20.70 -9.47 4.74
N ARG A 90 19.61 -10.15 5.11
CA ARG A 90 19.63 -11.59 5.41
C ARG A 90 20.05 -12.43 4.21
N GLU A 91 19.84 -11.92 2.99
CA GLU A 91 20.22 -12.55 1.73
C GLU A 91 21.58 -12.06 1.20
N GLY A 92 22.30 -11.24 1.97
CA GLY A 92 23.58 -10.66 1.55
C GLY A 92 23.47 -9.58 0.46
N ARG A 93 22.28 -9.07 0.18
CA ARG A 93 21.98 -8.08 -0.88
C ARG A 93 21.55 -6.72 -0.34
N GLY A 94 21.48 -6.57 0.97
CA GLY A 94 21.03 -5.34 1.62
C GLY A 94 22.05 -4.20 1.52
N LEU A 95 21.54 -2.98 1.58
CA LEU A 95 22.35 -1.77 1.69
C LEU A 95 22.86 -1.60 3.11
N SER A 96 24.05 -0.99 3.26
CA SER A 96 24.55 -0.66 4.60
C SER A 96 23.61 0.32 5.31
N TRP A 97 23.41 0.14 6.60
CA TRP A 97 22.58 1.06 7.39
C TRP A 97 23.08 2.50 7.35
N GLY A 98 24.42 2.70 7.27
CA GLY A 98 25.00 4.03 7.12
C GLY A 98 24.56 4.76 5.85
N SER A 99 24.28 4.01 4.76
CA SER A 99 23.84 4.60 3.49
C SER A 99 22.34 4.93 3.47
N ILE A 100 21.49 4.13 4.12
CA ILE A 100 20.03 4.31 4.06
C ILE A 100 19.47 5.15 5.21
N THR A 101 20.17 5.22 6.35
CA THR A 101 19.70 5.97 7.52
C THR A 101 19.54 7.47 7.24
N PRO A 102 20.50 8.17 6.59
CA PRO A 102 20.34 9.60 6.35
C PRO A 102 19.08 9.96 5.52
N PRO A 103 18.79 9.33 4.37
CA PRO A 103 17.56 9.61 3.64
C PRO A 103 16.30 9.20 4.41
N LEU A 104 16.32 8.11 5.19
CA LEU A 104 15.18 7.71 6.00
C LEU A 104 14.88 8.73 7.11
N VAL A 105 15.92 9.25 7.76
CA VAL A 105 15.78 10.32 8.76
C VAL A 105 15.22 11.59 8.14
N LEU A 106 15.72 11.98 6.96
CA LEU A 106 15.21 13.15 6.24
C LEU A 106 13.72 12.99 5.87
N ILE A 107 13.33 11.82 5.34
CA ILE A 107 11.93 11.50 5.03
C ILE A 107 11.09 11.53 6.30
N PHE A 108 11.56 10.93 7.40
CA PHE A 108 10.84 10.91 8.67
C PHE A 108 10.57 12.33 9.18
N PHE A 109 11.57 13.19 9.23
CA PHE A 109 11.38 14.58 9.63
C PHE A 109 10.49 15.36 8.68
N GLY A 110 10.63 15.15 7.37
CA GLY A 110 9.72 15.73 6.38
C GLY A 110 8.26 15.34 6.62
N LEU A 111 8.00 14.06 6.93
CA LEU A 111 6.67 13.57 7.26
C LEU A 111 6.13 14.16 8.58
N VAL A 112 6.97 14.29 9.61
CA VAL A 112 6.58 14.92 10.89
C VAL A 112 6.17 16.38 10.65
N ILE A 113 6.98 17.13 9.90
CA ILE A 113 6.69 18.53 9.60
C ILE A 113 5.41 18.65 8.76
N ALA A 114 5.27 17.83 7.71
CA ALA A 114 4.11 17.86 6.82
C ALA A 114 2.80 17.51 7.53
N ASN A 115 2.85 16.64 8.56
CA ASN A 115 1.68 16.21 9.32
C ASN A 115 1.55 16.91 10.69
N TRP A 116 2.29 17.99 10.92
CA TRP A 116 2.29 18.68 12.20
C TRP A 116 0.91 19.24 12.60
N THR A 117 0.21 19.80 11.63
CA THR A 117 -1.14 20.34 11.82
C THR A 117 -2.15 19.26 12.19
N GLU A 118 -2.09 18.13 11.51
CA GLU A 118 -2.92 16.95 11.78
C GLU A 118 -2.64 16.38 13.18
N PHE A 119 -1.39 16.33 13.59
CA PHE A 119 -0.99 15.92 14.93
C PHE A 119 -1.56 16.85 16.00
N GLN A 120 -1.44 18.16 15.82
CA GLN A 120 -2.05 19.14 16.74
C GLN A 120 -3.58 19.00 16.79
N TYR A 121 -4.23 18.76 15.65
CA TYR A 121 -5.68 18.56 15.61
C TYR A 121 -6.09 17.31 16.41
N ILE A 122 -5.39 16.20 16.28
CA ILE A 122 -5.67 14.96 17.03
C ILE A 122 -5.48 15.19 18.53
N THR A 123 -4.40 15.86 18.93
CA THR A 123 -4.11 16.10 20.35
C THR A 123 -5.08 17.10 20.99
N SER A 124 -5.57 18.10 20.24
CA SER A 124 -6.51 19.10 20.74
C SER A 124 -7.97 18.62 20.76
N SER A 125 -8.34 17.68 19.89
CA SER A 125 -9.73 17.19 19.78
C SER A 125 -10.14 16.26 20.91
N GLY A 126 -9.22 15.88 21.83
CA GLY A 126 -9.52 15.03 22.98
C GLY A 126 -10.08 13.64 22.64
N SER A 127 -9.84 13.17 21.42
CA SER A 127 -10.35 11.90 20.88
C SER A 127 -9.64 10.71 21.54
N THR A 128 -9.96 10.42 22.80
CA THR A 128 -9.34 9.32 23.58
C THR A 128 -10.30 8.16 23.84
N GLY A 129 -11.45 8.15 23.22
CA GLY A 129 -12.44 7.09 23.36
C GLY A 129 -11.98 5.75 22.78
N LEU A 130 -12.67 4.67 23.14
CA LEU A 130 -12.39 3.32 22.65
C LEU A 130 -12.37 3.26 21.12
N ASP A 131 -13.29 3.95 20.46
CA ASP A 131 -13.38 4.01 19.00
C ASP A 131 -12.10 4.56 18.35
N PHE A 132 -11.49 5.59 18.94
CA PHE A 132 -10.22 6.13 18.46
C PHE A 132 -9.12 5.06 18.47
N TRP A 133 -8.95 4.31 19.56
CA TRP A 133 -7.94 3.27 19.66
C TRP A 133 -8.20 2.08 18.74
N ILE A 134 -9.46 1.72 18.52
CA ILE A 134 -9.83 0.73 17.51
C ILE A 134 -9.41 1.22 16.13
N GLY A 135 -9.67 2.48 15.78
CA GLY A 135 -9.23 3.07 14.52
C GLY A 135 -7.70 3.07 14.36
N VAL A 136 -6.94 3.35 15.44
CA VAL A 136 -5.46 3.22 15.46
C VAL A 136 -5.02 1.80 15.10
N LEU A 137 -5.64 0.77 15.70
CA LEU A 137 -5.32 -0.63 15.40
C LEU A 137 -5.59 -0.98 13.93
N PHE A 138 -6.71 -0.51 13.37
CA PHE A 138 -7.01 -0.69 11.95
C PHE A 138 -6.02 0.05 11.05
N GLY A 139 -5.56 1.24 11.44
CA GLY A 139 -4.52 1.98 10.74
C GLY A 139 -3.18 1.22 10.71
N ILE A 140 -2.76 0.67 11.85
CA ILE A 140 -1.56 -0.17 11.94
C ILE A 140 -1.69 -1.41 11.05
N ALA A 141 -2.82 -2.11 11.10
CA ALA A 141 -3.08 -3.28 10.28
C ALA A 141 -3.06 -2.94 8.77
N ALA A 142 -3.59 -1.77 8.38
CA ALA A 142 -3.53 -1.27 7.01
C ALA A 142 -2.08 -1.08 6.55
N VAL A 143 -1.25 -0.41 7.36
CA VAL A 143 0.17 -0.19 7.06
C VAL A 143 0.92 -1.50 6.90
N ILE A 144 0.68 -2.48 7.77
CA ILE A 144 1.28 -3.82 7.68
C ILE A 144 0.86 -4.50 6.37
N SER A 145 -0.43 -4.46 6.03
CA SER A 145 -0.96 -5.08 4.81
C SER A 145 -0.31 -4.49 3.55
N TRP A 146 -0.23 -3.15 3.46
CA TRP A 146 0.40 -2.50 2.32
C TRP A 146 1.92 -2.72 2.25
N THR A 147 2.60 -2.66 3.39
CA THR A 147 4.05 -2.93 3.45
C THR A 147 4.36 -4.34 2.97
N TRP A 148 3.60 -5.33 3.44
CA TRP A 148 3.74 -6.71 2.99
C TRP A 148 3.51 -6.84 1.48
N PHE A 149 2.40 -6.27 0.96
CA PHE A 149 2.11 -6.25 -0.47
C PHE A 149 3.27 -5.65 -1.29
N SER A 150 3.75 -4.48 -0.87
CA SER A 150 4.80 -3.75 -1.59
C SER A 150 6.09 -4.57 -1.71
N ILE A 151 6.50 -5.23 -0.61
CA ILE A 151 7.71 -6.06 -0.57
C ILE A 151 7.52 -7.30 -1.44
N MET A 152 6.43 -8.05 -1.27
CA MET A 152 6.16 -9.27 -2.03
C MET A 152 6.02 -9.00 -3.52
N ASN A 153 5.38 -7.89 -3.90
CA ASN A 153 5.26 -7.49 -5.29
C ASN A 153 6.61 -7.10 -5.90
N GLY A 154 7.46 -6.40 -5.14
CA GLY A 154 8.83 -6.06 -5.55
C GLY A 154 9.71 -7.31 -5.71
N GLU A 155 9.68 -8.22 -4.75
CA GLU A 155 10.44 -9.49 -4.82
C GLU A 155 10.00 -10.35 -6.02
N TRP A 156 8.70 -10.42 -6.28
CA TRP A 156 8.22 -11.14 -7.46
C TRP A 156 8.76 -10.54 -8.76
N LEU A 157 8.76 -9.20 -8.90
CA LEU A 157 9.31 -8.52 -10.08
C LEU A 157 10.81 -8.78 -10.24
N LEU A 158 11.57 -8.77 -9.16
CA LEU A 158 13.00 -9.08 -9.18
C LEU A 158 13.29 -10.54 -9.54
N ALA A 159 12.45 -11.47 -9.11
CA ALA A 159 12.56 -12.88 -9.43
C ALA A 159 12.17 -13.19 -10.90
N HIS A 160 11.38 -12.32 -11.53
CA HIS A 160 10.88 -12.51 -12.88
C HIS A 160 11.26 -11.36 -13.84
N PRO A 161 12.57 -11.12 -14.10
CA PRO A 161 13.03 -9.97 -14.88
C PRO A 161 12.58 -9.98 -16.34
N LYS A 162 12.13 -11.14 -16.84
CA LYS A 162 11.61 -11.30 -18.22
C LYS A 162 10.12 -10.94 -18.34
N HIS A 163 9.43 -10.73 -17.23
CA HIS A 163 8.02 -10.36 -17.24
C HIS A 163 7.87 -8.84 -17.22
N SER A 164 6.94 -8.34 -18.01
CA SER A 164 6.61 -6.91 -18.03
C SER A 164 5.92 -6.51 -16.73
N SER A 165 6.49 -5.51 -16.03
CA SER A 165 5.87 -4.91 -14.83
C SER A 165 4.52 -4.27 -15.17
N SER A 166 4.41 -3.68 -16.36
CA SER A 166 3.15 -3.08 -16.83
C SER A 166 2.07 -4.13 -17.08
N ALA A 167 2.43 -5.28 -17.70
CA ALA A 167 1.49 -6.40 -17.90
C ALA A 167 1.00 -6.97 -16.55
N ARG A 168 1.89 -7.07 -15.56
CA ARG A 168 1.53 -7.47 -14.20
C ARG A 168 0.59 -6.47 -13.54
N THR A 169 0.87 -5.18 -13.64
CA THR A 169 0.01 -4.13 -13.08
C THR A 169 -1.37 -4.14 -13.73
N ALA A 170 -1.45 -4.31 -15.05
CA ALA A 170 -2.72 -4.44 -15.76
C ALA A 170 -3.52 -5.68 -15.29
N LEU A 171 -2.85 -6.83 -15.13
CA LEU A 171 -3.47 -8.04 -14.58
C LEU A 171 -4.00 -7.79 -13.16
N GLN A 172 -3.20 -7.17 -12.29
CA GLN A 172 -3.60 -6.80 -10.93
C GLN A 172 -4.80 -5.84 -10.92
N GLY A 173 -4.86 -4.88 -11.85
CA GLY A 173 -5.99 -3.95 -11.97
C GLY A 173 -7.30 -4.65 -12.31
N VAL A 174 -7.26 -5.64 -13.18
CA VAL A 174 -8.47 -6.45 -13.54
C VAL A 174 -8.89 -7.35 -12.37
N THR A 175 -7.95 -7.88 -11.60
CA THR A 175 -8.26 -8.79 -10.48
C THR A 175 -8.92 -8.10 -9.27
N VAL A 176 -8.87 -6.77 -9.19
CA VAL A 176 -9.54 -5.99 -8.13
C VAL A 176 -10.88 -5.40 -8.58
N LEU A 177 -11.35 -5.72 -9.79
CA LEU A 177 -12.73 -5.41 -10.20
C LEU A 177 -13.71 -6.12 -9.28
N PRO A 178 -14.71 -5.40 -8.73
CA PRO A 178 -15.74 -5.98 -7.88
C PRO A 178 -16.69 -6.89 -8.66
#